data_d2142c5948979e22e5baadf17a58196c
#
_entry.id   d2142c5948979e22e5baadf17a58196c
#
_cell.length_a   1.000
_cell.length_b   1.000
_cell.length_c   1.000
_cell.angle_alpha   90.00
_cell.angle_beta   90.00
_cell.angle_gamma   90.00
#
_symmetry.space_group_name_H-M   'P 1'
#
loop_
_entity.id
_entity.type
_entity.pdbx_description
1 polymer ?
#
loop_
_entity_poly.entity_id
_entity_poly.type
_entity_poly.pdbx_seq_one_letter_code
_entity_poly.pdbx_strand_id
1 'polypeptide(L)'
;MSTPKSKLPIICSLFIIWSWRPAPFPTCVNRQNLAYDKKRSIVSDALSTVRSYSVGALRDSVPLTLTEEEIVKLKGINEDLSLDEVAQIYLPLSRLLNFYISSNLRRQAVLEQFLGTDGQRIPYVIGIAGSVAVGKSTTARLLQALLSRWPEHRSVELITTDGFLYPNKVLNERGLMKKKGFPQSYDMHSLVKFVSEVKSGADYVTAPVYSHLIYDIVPDGNKIIKQPDILILEGLNVLQSGMDYPHDPHHVFVSDFVDFSIYVDAPEDLLQSWYINRFLKFRQGAFSNPDSYFHNYAKLPETEAVKSCRHSYGKRLMD
;
A
#
# COMPACT_ATOMS: atom_id res chain seq x y z
N MET A 1 -32.07 31.24 4.31
CA MET A 1 -32.23 29.77 4.30
C MET A 1 -31.36 29.20 3.19
N SER A 2 -30.13 28.82 3.53
CA SER A 2 -29.17 28.24 2.60
C SER A 2 -29.22 26.73 2.75
N THR A 3 -29.56 26.02 1.68
CA THR A 3 -29.56 24.58 1.56
C THR A 3 -28.14 24.02 1.79
N PRO A 4 -27.96 22.96 2.56
CA PRO A 4 -26.68 22.31 2.72
C PRO A 4 -26.30 21.62 1.40
N LYS A 5 -25.15 22.00 0.84
CA LYS A 5 -24.53 21.27 -0.27
C LYS A 5 -24.24 19.85 0.21
N SER A 6 -24.92 18.86 -0.38
CA SER A 6 -24.64 17.45 -0.21
C SER A 6 -23.19 17.19 -0.60
N LYS A 7 -22.36 16.84 0.38
CA LYS A 7 -21.01 16.33 0.14
C LYS A 7 -21.16 14.97 -0.54
N LEU A 8 -20.76 14.87 -1.79
CA LEU A 8 -20.60 13.59 -2.48
C LEU A 8 -19.56 12.75 -1.72
N PRO A 9 -19.82 11.46 -1.48
CA PRO A 9 -18.83 10.59 -0.85
C PRO A 9 -17.58 10.53 -1.74
N ILE A 10 -16.41 10.66 -1.11
CA ILE A 10 -15.11 10.53 -1.78
C ILE A 10 -14.96 9.05 -2.16
N ILE A 11 -15.31 8.71 -3.39
CA ILE A 11 -15.15 7.36 -3.91
C ILE A 11 -13.68 7.20 -4.29
N CYS A 12 -12.85 6.72 -3.36
CA CYS A 12 -11.60 6.07 -3.71
C CYS A 12 -11.95 4.80 -4.49
N SER A 13 -11.53 4.72 -5.75
CA SER A 13 -11.66 3.50 -6.52
C SER A 13 -10.61 2.51 -6.03
N LEU A 14 -11.04 1.46 -5.33
CA LEU A 14 -10.19 0.32 -4.99
C LEU A 14 -10.17 -0.63 -6.20
N PHE A 15 -9.01 -0.77 -6.82
CA PHE A 15 -8.78 -1.75 -7.87
C PHE A 15 -8.17 -3.01 -7.27
N ILE A 16 -8.89 -4.11 -7.36
CA ILE A 16 -8.37 -5.43 -7.01
C ILE A 16 -7.74 -5.99 -8.28
N ILE A 17 -6.40 -6.01 -8.34
CA ILE A 17 -5.67 -6.64 -9.44
C ILE A 17 -5.43 -8.10 -9.07
N TRP A 18 -6.18 -8.99 -9.71
CA TRP A 18 -6.00 -10.43 -9.53
C TRP A 18 -4.88 -10.91 -10.46
N SER A 19 -3.72 -11.24 -9.92
CA SER A 19 -2.65 -11.90 -10.67
C SER A 19 -2.73 -13.41 -10.44
N TRP A 20 -3.55 -14.10 -11.24
CA TRP A 20 -3.42 -15.54 -11.37
C TRP A 20 -2.26 -15.83 -12.34
N ARG A 21 -1.14 -16.34 -11.82
CA ARG A 21 -0.06 -16.87 -12.67
C ARG A 21 -0.21 -18.39 -12.75
N PRO A 22 -0.55 -18.97 -13.91
CA PRO A 22 -0.21 -20.34 -14.20
C PRO A 22 1.29 -20.44 -14.42
N ALA A 23 1.92 -21.55 -14.00
CA ALA A 23 3.31 -21.85 -14.20
C ALA A 23 3.74 -21.68 -15.68
N PRO A 24 5.00 -21.32 -15.96
CA PRO A 24 5.44 -20.96 -17.29
C PRO A 24 5.54 -22.19 -18.20
N PHE A 25 4.78 -22.18 -19.29
CA PHE A 25 5.12 -22.96 -20.48
C PHE A 25 5.84 -22.06 -21.48
N PRO A 26 6.91 -22.54 -22.14
CA PRO A 26 7.71 -21.73 -23.03
C PRO A 26 7.09 -21.71 -24.44
N THR A 27 6.70 -20.56 -24.95
CA THR A 27 6.64 -20.32 -26.38
C THR A 27 6.94 -18.86 -26.71
N CYS A 28 8.02 -18.69 -27.44
CA CYS A 28 8.39 -17.51 -28.19
C CYS A 28 7.26 -17.02 -29.09
N VAL A 29 6.82 -15.76 -28.97
CA VAL A 29 6.38 -14.94 -30.11
C VAL A 29 6.65 -13.45 -29.83
N ASN A 30 7.46 -12.89 -30.69
CA ASN A 30 7.84 -11.50 -30.81
C ASN A 30 6.64 -10.65 -31.30
N ARG A 31 6.18 -9.66 -30.52
CA ARG A 31 5.37 -8.53 -31.03
C ARG A 31 5.65 -7.27 -30.21
N GLN A 32 6.46 -6.44 -30.83
CA GLN A 32 6.68 -5.06 -30.41
C GLN A 32 5.48 -4.16 -30.77
N ASN A 33 5.20 -3.18 -29.90
CA ASN A 33 4.53 -1.91 -30.19
C ASN A 33 3.01 -1.84 -30.46
N LEU A 34 2.16 -2.54 -29.70
CA LEU A 34 0.70 -2.25 -29.72
C LEU A 34 0.02 -2.37 -28.34
N ALA A 35 0.79 -2.32 -27.27
CA ALA A 35 0.33 -2.86 -25.99
C ALA A 35 -0.25 -1.82 -24.99
N TYR A 36 0.02 -0.54 -25.14
CA TYR A 36 -0.33 0.42 -24.08
C TYR A 36 -1.81 0.83 -24.08
N ASP A 37 -2.38 1.14 -25.25
CA ASP A 37 -3.80 1.54 -25.34
C ASP A 37 -4.77 0.35 -25.22
N LYS A 38 -4.36 -0.84 -25.67
CA LYS A 38 -5.19 -2.05 -25.58
C LYS A 38 -5.26 -2.61 -24.16
N LYS A 39 -4.21 -2.42 -23.33
CA LYS A 39 -4.24 -2.81 -21.92
C LYS A 39 -5.19 -1.94 -21.08
N ARG A 40 -5.29 -0.66 -21.40
CA ARG A 40 -6.22 0.25 -20.71
C ARG A 40 -7.68 -0.13 -20.96
N SER A 41 -8.03 -0.58 -22.17
CA SER A 41 -9.36 -1.07 -22.50
C SER A 41 -9.68 -2.43 -21.87
N ILE A 42 -8.74 -3.38 -21.89
CA ILE A 42 -8.93 -4.70 -21.26
C ILE A 42 -9.06 -4.61 -19.75
N VAL A 43 -8.25 -3.75 -19.11
CA VAL A 43 -8.36 -3.49 -17.66
C VAL A 43 -9.68 -2.76 -17.36
N SER A 44 -10.10 -1.80 -18.18
CA SER A 44 -11.39 -1.12 -18.06
C SER A 44 -12.56 -2.08 -18.19
N ASP A 45 -12.54 -3.01 -19.16
CA ASP A 45 -13.61 -3.97 -19.41
C ASP A 45 -13.67 -5.07 -18.33
N ALA A 46 -12.52 -5.56 -17.86
CA ALA A 46 -12.46 -6.47 -16.73
C ALA A 46 -12.95 -5.82 -15.42
N LEU A 47 -12.66 -4.54 -15.22
CA LEU A 47 -13.09 -3.76 -14.05
C LEU A 47 -14.59 -3.39 -14.14
N SER A 48 -15.16 -3.21 -15.33
CA SER A 48 -16.61 -3.01 -15.49
C SER A 48 -17.40 -4.22 -15.04
N THR A 49 -16.86 -5.43 -15.23
CA THR A 49 -17.48 -6.69 -14.78
C THR A 49 -17.41 -6.85 -13.25
N VAL A 50 -16.37 -6.39 -12.60
CA VAL A 50 -16.22 -6.41 -11.11
C VAL A 50 -17.15 -5.38 -10.44
N ARG A 51 -17.44 -4.25 -11.08
CA ARG A 51 -18.39 -3.24 -10.58
C ARG A 51 -19.84 -3.73 -10.46
N SER A 52 -20.22 -4.81 -11.12
CA SER A 52 -21.59 -5.30 -11.14
C SER A 52 -21.96 -6.27 -10.02
N TYR A 53 -21.00 -6.76 -9.25
CA TYR A 53 -21.34 -7.52 -8.04
C TYR A 53 -21.78 -6.55 -6.94
N SER A 54 -23.07 -6.57 -6.62
CA SER A 54 -23.64 -5.73 -5.56
C SER A 54 -22.94 -6.04 -4.23
N VAL A 55 -22.04 -5.18 -3.83
CA VAL A 55 -21.39 -5.17 -2.49
C VAL A 55 -22.47 -5.16 -1.39
N GLY A 56 -23.69 -4.72 -1.70
CA GLY A 56 -24.84 -4.70 -0.81
C GLY A 56 -25.24 -6.04 -0.22
N ALA A 57 -25.15 -7.15 -0.97
CA ALA A 57 -25.51 -8.47 -0.44
C ALA A 57 -24.50 -9.03 0.59
N LEU A 58 -23.28 -8.53 0.61
CA LEU A 58 -22.26 -8.88 1.61
C LEU A 58 -22.34 -8.01 2.87
N ARG A 59 -23.00 -6.85 2.78
CA ARG A 59 -23.12 -5.86 3.87
C ARG A 59 -23.90 -6.40 5.07
N ASP A 60 -25.01 -7.11 4.82
CA ASP A 60 -25.97 -7.50 5.87
C ASP A 60 -25.55 -8.71 6.70
N SER A 61 -24.41 -9.33 6.38
CA SER A 61 -24.01 -10.62 6.96
C SER A 61 -22.84 -10.53 7.95
N VAL A 62 -22.25 -9.36 8.15
CA VAL A 62 -21.09 -9.18 9.06
C VAL A 62 -21.25 -7.89 9.87
N PRO A 63 -21.27 -7.96 11.22
CA PRO A 63 -21.29 -6.78 12.04
C PRO A 63 -19.99 -5.98 11.88
N LEU A 64 -20.09 -4.66 11.78
CA LEU A 64 -18.95 -3.78 11.83
C LEU A 64 -18.32 -3.84 13.23
N THR A 65 -17.07 -4.24 13.30
CA THR A 65 -16.33 -4.42 14.56
C THR A 65 -15.53 -3.19 14.98
N LEU A 66 -15.49 -2.14 14.15
CA LEU A 66 -14.79 -0.88 14.41
C LEU A 66 -15.77 0.18 14.93
N THR A 67 -15.33 0.95 15.92
CA THR A 67 -16.05 2.12 16.43
C THR A 67 -15.57 3.40 15.73
N GLU A 68 -16.35 4.50 15.86
CA GLU A 68 -15.94 5.82 15.32
C GLU A 68 -14.61 6.30 15.90
N GLU A 69 -14.40 6.08 17.22
CA GLU A 69 -13.18 6.48 17.91
C GLU A 69 -11.95 5.71 17.39
N GLU A 70 -12.11 4.46 17.05
CA GLU A 70 -11.05 3.66 16.45
C GLU A 70 -10.74 4.10 15.03
N ILE A 71 -11.75 4.42 14.23
CA ILE A 71 -11.57 4.96 12.89
C ILE A 71 -10.81 6.28 12.92
N VAL A 72 -11.09 7.15 13.89
CA VAL A 72 -10.34 8.41 14.08
C VAL A 72 -8.85 8.15 14.32
N LYS A 73 -8.51 7.08 15.03
CA LYS A 73 -7.10 6.71 15.28
C LYS A 73 -6.42 6.06 14.05
N LEU A 74 -7.20 5.37 13.21
CA LEU A 74 -6.69 4.65 12.04
C LEU A 74 -6.56 5.55 10.81
N LYS A 75 -7.40 6.57 10.67
CA LYS A 75 -7.36 7.49 9.52
C LYS A 75 -6.11 8.37 9.50
N GLY A 76 -5.71 8.77 8.32
CA GLY A 76 -4.66 9.79 8.13
C GLY A 76 -5.13 11.20 8.52
N ILE A 77 -4.17 12.11 8.71
CA ILE A 77 -4.43 13.50 9.15
C ILE A 77 -5.43 14.24 8.22
N ASN A 78 -5.52 13.82 6.97
CA ASN A 78 -6.27 14.50 5.91
C ASN A 78 -7.52 13.78 5.46
N GLU A 79 -7.83 12.64 6.05
CA GLU A 79 -8.88 11.76 5.55
C GLU A 79 -10.17 11.96 6.34
N ASP A 80 -11.25 12.17 5.60
CA ASP A 80 -12.63 12.19 6.11
C ASP A 80 -13.23 10.80 5.90
N LEU A 81 -12.78 9.85 6.71
CA LEU A 81 -13.28 8.47 6.67
C LEU A 81 -14.46 8.32 7.63
N SER A 82 -15.58 7.82 7.11
CA SER A 82 -16.80 7.55 7.87
C SER A 82 -16.97 6.06 8.17
N LEU A 83 -17.75 5.73 9.22
CA LEU A 83 -18.19 4.35 9.50
C LEU A 83 -18.91 3.73 8.31
N ASP A 84 -19.69 4.52 7.60
CA ASP A 84 -20.46 4.07 6.44
C ASP A 84 -19.54 3.63 5.29
N GLU A 85 -18.46 4.37 5.05
CA GLU A 85 -17.44 4.03 4.05
C GLU A 85 -16.69 2.77 4.45
N VAL A 86 -16.34 2.61 5.72
CA VAL A 86 -15.71 1.39 6.22
C VAL A 86 -16.63 0.19 6.05
N ALA A 87 -17.91 0.33 6.36
CA ALA A 87 -18.91 -0.73 6.23
C ALA A 87 -19.19 -1.11 4.76
N GLN A 88 -19.14 -0.12 3.86
CA GLN A 88 -19.46 -0.35 2.44
C GLN A 88 -18.27 -0.86 1.62
N ILE A 89 -17.04 -0.52 1.98
CA ILE A 89 -15.85 -0.81 1.17
C ILE A 89 -14.90 -1.76 1.91
N TYR A 90 -14.41 -1.37 3.07
CA TYR A 90 -13.32 -2.08 3.74
C TYR A 90 -13.76 -3.37 4.42
N LEU A 91 -14.97 -3.39 5.00
CA LEU A 91 -15.50 -4.59 5.64
C LEU A 91 -15.77 -5.71 4.63
N PRO A 92 -16.46 -5.50 3.51
CA PRO A 92 -16.60 -6.52 2.46
C PRO A 92 -15.27 -6.97 1.86
N LEU A 93 -14.31 -6.05 1.68
CA LEU A 93 -12.98 -6.38 1.20
C LEU A 93 -12.23 -7.27 2.21
N SER A 94 -12.28 -6.93 3.50
CA SER A 94 -11.66 -7.75 4.54
C SER A 94 -12.25 -9.16 4.61
N ARG A 95 -13.56 -9.30 4.36
CA ARG A 95 -14.23 -10.61 4.26
C ARG A 95 -13.75 -11.41 3.06
N LEU A 96 -13.65 -10.78 1.90
CA LEU A 96 -13.11 -11.42 0.71
C LEU A 96 -11.69 -11.93 0.96
N LEU A 97 -10.83 -11.07 1.52
CA LEU A 97 -9.46 -11.43 1.90
C LEU A 97 -9.44 -12.60 2.87
N ASN A 98 -10.31 -12.60 3.89
CA ASN A 98 -10.39 -13.71 4.84
C ASN A 98 -10.72 -15.04 4.18
N PHE A 99 -11.59 -15.07 3.17
CA PHE A 99 -11.86 -16.30 2.38
C PHE A 99 -10.63 -16.75 1.59
N TYR A 100 -9.91 -15.85 0.93
CA TYR A 100 -8.68 -16.19 0.19
C TYR A 100 -7.60 -16.73 1.13
N ILE A 101 -7.38 -16.07 2.26
CA ILE A 101 -6.41 -16.48 3.27
C ILE A 101 -6.76 -17.88 3.81
N SER A 102 -8.03 -18.11 4.19
CA SER A 102 -8.50 -19.41 4.67
C SER A 102 -8.31 -20.52 3.63
N SER A 103 -8.59 -20.24 2.36
CA SER A 103 -8.38 -21.18 1.26
C SER A 103 -6.90 -21.49 1.06
N ASN A 104 -6.03 -20.49 1.15
CA ASN A 104 -4.59 -20.67 1.01
C ASN A 104 -4.01 -21.50 2.15
N LEU A 105 -4.40 -21.23 3.39
CA LEU A 105 -3.95 -22.01 4.56
C LEU A 105 -4.38 -23.47 4.48
N ARG A 106 -5.61 -23.75 4.00
CA ARG A 106 -6.05 -25.14 3.77
C ARG A 106 -5.20 -25.85 2.71
N ARG A 107 -4.86 -25.14 1.63
CA ARG A 107 -3.98 -25.69 0.58
C ARG A 107 -2.58 -25.96 1.09
N GLN A 108 -2.02 -25.09 1.93
CA GLN A 108 -0.72 -25.30 2.58
C GLN A 108 -0.76 -26.55 3.47
N ALA A 109 -1.77 -26.69 4.33
CA ALA A 109 -1.92 -27.85 5.20
C ALA A 109 -1.98 -29.18 4.41
N VAL A 110 -2.67 -29.21 3.26
CA VAL A 110 -2.69 -30.40 2.38
C VAL A 110 -1.30 -30.70 1.81
N LEU A 111 -0.55 -29.67 1.40
CA LEU A 111 0.81 -29.84 0.88
C LEU A 111 1.76 -30.36 1.97
N GLU A 112 1.68 -29.80 3.17
CA GLU A 112 2.47 -30.23 4.34
C GLU A 112 2.19 -31.70 4.68
N GLN A 113 0.91 -32.08 4.72
CA GLN A 113 0.52 -33.48 4.94
C GLN A 113 1.08 -34.42 3.85
N PHE A 114 1.07 -33.98 2.60
CA PHE A 114 1.60 -34.79 1.49
C PHE A 114 3.12 -34.92 1.56
N LEU A 115 3.84 -33.86 1.92
CA LEU A 115 5.30 -33.87 2.02
C LEU A 115 5.82 -34.48 3.32
N GLY A 116 4.96 -34.70 4.32
CA GLY A 116 5.36 -35.17 5.64
C GLY A 116 6.24 -34.18 6.40
N THR A 117 6.10 -32.90 6.10
CA THR A 117 6.84 -31.81 6.75
C THR A 117 5.99 -31.20 7.87
N ASP A 118 6.59 -30.94 9.04
CA ASP A 118 5.96 -30.13 10.08
C ASP A 118 5.92 -28.68 9.61
N GLY A 119 4.69 -28.13 9.51
CA GLY A 119 4.39 -26.94 8.79
C GLY A 119 5.16 -25.69 9.21
N GLN A 120 6.01 -25.21 8.35
CA GLN A 120 6.45 -23.83 8.39
C GLN A 120 5.26 -22.94 8.04
N ARG A 121 4.86 -22.05 8.97
CA ARG A 121 3.82 -21.07 8.67
C ARG A 121 4.33 -20.08 7.63
N ILE A 122 3.81 -20.20 6.41
CA ILE A 122 4.11 -19.28 5.32
C ILE A 122 3.08 -18.14 5.36
N PRO A 123 3.49 -16.90 5.65
CA PRO A 123 2.57 -15.77 5.71
C PRO A 123 1.85 -15.52 4.38
N TYR A 124 0.59 -15.12 4.48
CA TYR A 124 -0.15 -14.58 3.33
C TYR A 124 0.21 -13.10 3.15
N VAL A 125 0.79 -12.75 2.01
CA VAL A 125 1.28 -11.38 1.74
C VAL A 125 0.26 -10.59 0.92
N ILE A 126 -0.22 -9.49 1.50
CA ILE A 126 -1.11 -8.54 0.83
C ILE A 126 -0.29 -7.31 0.46
N GLY A 127 -0.15 -7.04 -0.84
CA GLY A 127 0.51 -5.84 -1.34
C GLY A 127 -0.48 -4.70 -1.57
N ILE A 128 -0.21 -3.52 -1.01
CA ILE A 128 -1.02 -2.31 -1.18
C ILE A 128 -0.17 -1.24 -1.85
N ALA A 129 -0.51 -0.90 -3.08
CA ALA A 129 0.15 0.14 -3.85
C ALA A 129 -0.83 1.26 -4.26
N GLY A 130 -0.32 2.30 -4.86
CA GLY A 130 -1.09 3.45 -5.35
C GLY A 130 -0.29 4.74 -5.27
N SER A 131 -0.83 5.85 -5.76
CA SER A 131 -0.16 7.14 -5.81
C SER A 131 0.09 7.76 -4.42
N VAL A 132 0.87 8.82 -4.39
CA VAL A 132 1.10 9.60 -3.14
C VAL A 132 -0.21 10.28 -2.72
N ALA A 133 -0.48 10.28 -1.40
CA ALA A 133 -1.66 10.89 -0.77
C ALA A 133 -3.02 10.24 -1.13
N VAL A 134 -3.05 9.07 -1.78
CA VAL A 134 -4.29 8.38 -2.17
C VAL A 134 -4.96 7.60 -1.03
N GLY A 135 -4.35 7.50 0.15
CA GLY A 135 -4.92 6.79 1.29
C GLY A 135 -4.40 5.35 1.49
N LYS A 136 -3.30 4.94 0.83
CA LYS A 136 -2.71 3.58 1.01
C LYS A 136 -2.52 3.19 2.47
N SER A 137 -1.87 4.05 3.24
CA SER A 137 -1.53 3.76 4.64
C SER A 137 -2.77 3.65 5.52
N THR A 138 -3.84 4.38 5.21
CA THR A 138 -5.12 4.26 5.91
C THR A 138 -5.81 2.96 5.52
N THR A 139 -5.86 2.62 4.23
CA THR A 139 -6.34 1.32 3.74
C THR A 139 -5.61 0.17 4.44
N ALA A 140 -4.29 0.24 4.53
CA ALA A 140 -3.47 -0.79 5.18
C ALA A 140 -3.80 -0.95 6.68
N ARG A 141 -3.90 0.17 7.43
CA ARG A 141 -4.26 0.14 8.86
C ARG A 141 -5.68 -0.37 9.11
N LEU A 142 -6.63 0.03 8.26
CA LEU A 142 -8.02 -0.46 8.35
C LEU A 142 -8.10 -1.96 8.09
N LEU A 143 -7.45 -2.44 7.03
CA LEU A 143 -7.42 -3.87 6.74
C LEU A 143 -6.68 -4.66 7.82
N GLN A 144 -5.59 -4.13 8.39
CA GLN A 144 -4.93 -4.74 9.54
C GLN A 144 -5.90 -4.89 10.71
N ALA A 145 -6.61 -3.81 11.08
CA ALA A 145 -7.54 -3.82 12.18
C ALA A 145 -8.73 -4.76 11.94
N LEU A 146 -9.30 -4.77 10.73
CA LEU A 146 -10.42 -5.64 10.38
C LEU A 146 -10.01 -7.12 10.32
N LEU A 147 -8.90 -7.44 9.67
CA LEU A 147 -8.43 -8.83 9.53
C LEU A 147 -8.03 -9.46 10.86
N SER A 148 -7.47 -8.68 11.80
CA SER A 148 -7.14 -9.15 13.13
C SER A 148 -8.37 -9.48 14.00
N ARG A 149 -9.56 -9.00 13.61
CA ARG A 149 -10.82 -9.18 14.36
C ARG A 149 -11.71 -10.30 13.87
N TRP A 150 -11.33 -10.96 12.79
CA TRP A 150 -12.05 -12.15 12.35
C TRP A 150 -11.95 -13.27 13.40
N PRO A 151 -12.94 -14.18 13.48
CA PRO A 151 -13.00 -15.24 14.51
C PRO A 151 -11.72 -16.09 14.59
N GLU A 152 -10.98 -16.20 13.50
CA GLU A 152 -9.71 -16.94 13.46
C GLU A 152 -8.56 -16.23 14.21
N HIS A 153 -8.73 -14.97 14.63
CA HIS A 153 -7.77 -14.18 15.41
C HIS A 153 -6.32 -14.23 14.86
N ARG A 154 -6.19 -14.04 13.56
CA ARG A 154 -4.89 -14.11 12.89
C ARG A 154 -3.96 -12.97 13.30
N SER A 155 -2.67 -13.29 13.39
CA SER A 155 -1.65 -12.26 13.55
C SER A 155 -1.44 -11.52 12.24
N VAL A 156 -1.61 -10.19 12.25
CA VAL A 156 -1.51 -9.33 11.07
C VAL A 156 -0.44 -8.27 11.31
N GLU A 157 0.64 -8.36 10.53
CA GLU A 157 1.70 -7.36 10.55
C GLU A 157 1.59 -6.41 9.36
N LEU A 158 1.87 -5.14 9.61
CA LEU A 158 1.91 -4.08 8.61
C LEU A 158 3.32 -3.51 8.52
N ILE A 159 3.88 -3.52 7.31
CA ILE A 159 5.18 -2.94 6.99
C ILE A 159 5.00 -1.95 5.83
N THR A 160 5.58 -0.77 5.98
CA THR A 160 5.67 0.23 4.91
C THR A 160 7.01 0.14 4.22
N THR A 161 7.04 0.23 2.90
CA THR A 161 8.29 0.18 2.14
C THR A 161 9.16 1.41 2.36
N ASP A 162 8.63 2.48 2.94
CA ASP A 162 9.41 3.67 3.30
C ASP A 162 10.57 3.35 4.27
N GLY A 163 10.46 2.28 5.07
CA GLY A 163 11.55 1.76 5.88
C GLY A 163 12.78 1.32 5.07
N PHE A 164 12.59 1.00 3.81
CA PHE A 164 13.66 0.58 2.90
C PHE A 164 14.17 1.69 1.97
N LEU A 165 13.84 2.96 2.24
CA LEU A 165 14.50 4.11 1.63
C LEU A 165 15.98 4.14 2.07
N TYR A 166 16.88 4.55 1.18
CA TYR A 166 18.24 4.86 1.61
C TYR A 166 18.22 6.03 2.60
N PRO A 167 19.08 5.99 3.65
CA PRO A 167 19.23 7.11 4.58
C PRO A 167 19.57 8.42 3.84
N ASN A 168 19.12 9.55 4.38
CA ASN A 168 19.35 10.87 3.78
C ASN A 168 20.83 11.15 3.47
N LYS A 169 21.74 10.66 4.31
CA LYS A 169 23.20 10.74 4.07
C LYS A 169 23.55 10.10 2.73
N VAL A 170 23.12 8.86 2.51
CA VAL A 170 23.40 8.11 1.27
C VAL A 170 22.72 8.76 0.06
N LEU A 171 21.48 9.25 0.21
CA LEU A 171 20.77 9.95 -0.86
C LEU A 171 21.49 11.25 -1.26
N ASN A 172 22.04 12.00 -0.31
CA ASN A 172 22.82 13.20 -0.58
C ASN A 172 24.15 12.87 -1.29
N GLU A 173 24.87 11.86 -0.82
CA GLU A 173 26.12 11.40 -1.45
C GLU A 173 25.91 10.95 -2.89
N ARG A 174 24.77 10.30 -3.18
CA ARG A 174 24.38 9.85 -4.53
C ARG A 174 23.68 10.92 -5.38
N GLY A 175 23.42 12.14 -4.85
CA GLY A 175 22.66 13.18 -5.53
C GLY A 175 21.18 12.85 -5.76
N LEU A 176 20.63 11.88 -5.02
CA LEU A 176 19.27 11.37 -5.17
C LEU A 176 18.26 12.01 -4.20
N MET A 177 18.65 12.96 -3.36
CA MET A 177 17.76 13.55 -2.36
C MET A 177 16.50 14.19 -2.98
N LYS A 178 16.62 14.77 -4.19
CA LYS A 178 15.48 15.32 -4.93
C LYS A 178 14.55 14.26 -5.49
N LYS A 179 15.02 13.02 -5.59
CA LYS A 179 14.27 11.85 -6.07
C LYS A 179 13.87 10.91 -4.92
N LYS A 180 13.88 11.40 -3.68
CA LYS A 180 13.44 10.60 -2.53
C LYS A 180 11.96 10.21 -2.67
N GLY A 181 11.66 8.90 -2.56
CA GLY A 181 10.35 8.32 -2.83
C GLY A 181 10.19 7.77 -4.26
N PHE A 182 11.18 7.97 -5.16
CA PHE A 182 11.23 7.31 -6.46
C PHE A 182 11.98 5.97 -6.34
N PRO A 183 11.82 5.05 -7.31
CA PRO A 183 12.42 3.71 -7.25
C PRO A 183 13.91 3.70 -6.90
N GLN A 184 14.68 4.63 -7.47
CA GLN A 184 16.13 4.71 -7.26
C GLN A 184 16.53 5.09 -5.83
N SER A 185 15.60 5.61 -5.02
CA SER A 185 15.85 5.99 -3.64
C SER A 185 15.64 4.86 -2.63
N TYR A 186 15.18 3.70 -3.09
CA TYR A 186 14.94 2.53 -2.25
C TYR A 186 16.08 1.51 -2.35
N ASP A 187 16.39 0.88 -1.23
CA ASP A 187 17.19 -0.34 -1.18
C ASP A 187 16.30 -1.54 -1.52
N MET A 188 16.09 -1.73 -2.82
CA MET A 188 15.24 -2.81 -3.33
C MET A 188 15.80 -4.19 -2.99
N HIS A 189 17.13 -4.33 -2.89
CA HIS A 189 17.76 -5.59 -2.49
C HIS A 189 17.36 -5.99 -1.07
N SER A 190 17.49 -5.06 -0.13
CA SER A 190 17.08 -5.29 1.27
C SER A 190 15.57 -5.55 1.41
N LEU A 191 14.74 -4.86 0.62
CA LEU A 191 13.29 -5.07 0.62
C LEU A 191 12.92 -6.46 0.09
N VAL A 192 13.49 -6.88 -1.05
CA VAL A 192 13.26 -8.22 -1.62
C VAL A 192 13.75 -9.29 -0.66
N LYS A 193 14.94 -9.11 -0.07
CA LYS A 193 15.48 -10.03 0.94
C LYS A 193 14.53 -10.18 2.13
N PHE A 194 14.05 -9.05 2.68
CA PHE A 194 13.08 -9.05 3.79
C PHE A 194 11.83 -9.86 3.46
N VAL A 195 11.21 -9.60 2.30
CA VAL A 195 9.96 -10.28 1.93
C VAL A 195 10.22 -11.77 1.66
N SER A 196 11.36 -12.11 1.07
CA SER A 196 11.78 -13.50 0.83
C SER A 196 11.99 -14.25 2.15
N GLU A 197 12.64 -13.64 3.14
CA GLU A 197 12.84 -14.24 4.47
C GLU A 197 11.50 -14.46 5.19
N VAL A 198 10.58 -13.49 5.11
CA VAL A 198 9.22 -13.66 5.64
C VAL A 198 8.49 -14.82 4.94
N LYS A 199 8.54 -14.88 3.62
CA LYS A 199 7.90 -15.94 2.83
C LYS A 199 8.55 -17.31 3.00
N SER A 200 9.81 -17.37 3.41
CA SER A 200 10.48 -18.64 3.74
C SER A 200 10.11 -19.18 5.14
N GLY A 201 9.26 -18.45 5.89
CA GLY A 201 8.82 -18.86 7.22
C GLY A 201 9.88 -18.69 8.30
N ALA A 202 10.83 -17.76 8.15
CA ALA A 202 11.82 -17.45 9.16
C ALA A 202 11.17 -17.09 10.51
N ASP A 203 11.73 -17.54 11.62
CA ASP A 203 11.18 -17.35 12.97
C ASP A 203 11.00 -15.87 13.32
N TYR A 204 11.92 -15.04 12.89
CA TYR A 204 11.83 -13.58 12.98
C TYR A 204 12.60 -12.93 11.85
N VAL A 205 12.09 -11.81 11.40
CA VAL A 205 12.72 -10.94 10.40
C VAL A 205 12.63 -9.50 10.89
N THR A 206 13.60 -8.67 10.56
CA THR A 206 13.63 -7.26 10.97
C THR A 206 13.38 -6.34 9.78
N ALA A 207 12.55 -5.32 9.99
CA ALA A 207 12.32 -4.26 9.02
C ALA A 207 12.78 -2.91 9.60
N PRO A 208 13.52 -2.09 8.85
CA PRO A 208 13.88 -0.76 9.30
C PRO A 208 12.66 0.14 9.49
N VAL A 209 12.74 1.08 10.43
CA VAL A 209 11.66 2.02 10.74
C VAL A 209 11.95 3.38 10.11
N TYR A 210 10.97 3.90 9.37
CA TYR A 210 11.01 5.27 8.83
C TYR A 210 10.25 6.25 9.71
N SER A 211 10.80 7.43 9.93
CA SER A 211 10.14 8.51 10.64
C SER A 211 9.81 9.69 9.71
N HIS A 212 8.53 9.97 9.56
CA HIS A 212 8.09 11.16 8.81
C HIS A 212 8.47 12.49 9.51
N LEU A 213 8.72 12.47 10.82
CA LEU A 213 9.13 13.66 11.57
C LEU A 213 10.52 14.11 11.16
N ILE A 214 11.51 13.20 11.27
CA ILE A 214 12.90 13.48 10.87
C ILE A 214 13.11 13.31 9.37
N TYR A 215 12.10 12.81 8.65
CA TYR A 215 12.16 12.52 7.21
C TYR A 215 13.32 11.61 6.85
N ASP A 216 13.57 10.58 7.68
CA ASP A 216 14.68 9.64 7.50
C ASP A 216 14.40 8.29 8.16
N ILE A 217 15.26 7.32 7.89
CA ILE A 217 15.31 6.06 8.63
C ILE A 217 15.75 6.36 10.07
N VAL A 218 15.04 5.76 11.02
CA VAL A 218 15.40 5.88 12.44
C VAL A 218 16.69 5.08 12.68
N PRO A 219 17.77 5.72 13.15
CA PRO A 219 19.00 5.01 13.46
C PRO A 219 18.71 3.88 14.47
N ASP A 220 19.18 2.67 14.15
CA ASP A 220 18.98 1.46 14.97
C ASP A 220 17.50 1.09 15.24
N GLY A 221 16.58 1.80 14.62
CA GLY A 221 15.14 1.54 14.70
C GLY A 221 14.75 0.36 13.80
N ASN A 222 14.46 -0.79 14.43
CA ASN A 222 14.00 -1.98 13.72
C ASN A 222 12.69 -2.49 14.31
N LYS A 223 11.75 -2.84 13.44
CA LYS A 223 10.56 -3.59 13.80
C LYS A 223 10.83 -5.09 13.62
N ILE A 224 10.61 -5.87 14.66
CA ILE A 224 10.75 -7.33 14.62
C ILE A 224 9.42 -7.94 14.19
N ILE A 225 9.45 -8.77 13.18
CA ILE A 225 8.32 -9.53 12.65
C ILE A 225 8.52 -10.99 13.04
N LYS A 226 7.53 -11.58 13.72
CA LYS A 226 7.60 -12.96 14.22
C LYS A 226 6.50 -13.79 13.58
N GLN A 227 6.82 -14.50 12.49
CA GLN A 227 5.95 -15.44 11.79
C GLN A 227 4.45 -15.02 11.77
N PRO A 228 4.08 -13.88 11.15
CA PRO A 228 2.68 -13.47 11.10
C PRO A 228 1.88 -14.41 10.19
N ASP A 229 0.58 -14.54 10.44
CA ASP A 229 -0.31 -15.24 9.50
C ASP A 229 -0.51 -14.40 8.23
N ILE A 230 -0.52 -13.07 8.38
CA ILE A 230 -0.72 -12.11 7.30
C ILE A 230 0.33 -11.02 7.40
N LEU A 231 1.03 -10.76 6.29
CA LEU A 231 1.85 -9.56 6.12
C LEU A 231 1.16 -8.60 5.16
N ILE A 232 0.83 -7.40 5.61
CA ILE A 232 0.42 -6.29 4.75
C ILE A 232 1.67 -5.49 4.42
N LEU A 233 2.02 -5.40 3.14
CA LEU A 233 3.13 -4.61 2.64
C LEU A 233 2.58 -3.41 1.88
N GLU A 234 2.84 -2.19 2.37
CA GLU A 234 2.32 -0.95 1.79
C GLU A 234 3.45 -0.10 1.22
N GLY A 235 3.29 0.36 -0.02
CA GLY A 235 4.23 1.31 -0.62
C GLY A 235 4.03 1.54 -2.12
N LEU A 236 4.78 2.49 -2.65
CA LEU A 236 4.71 2.87 -4.07
C LEU A 236 5.26 1.77 -5.00
N ASN A 237 6.24 1.02 -4.53
CA ASN A 237 7.05 0.07 -5.29
C ASN A 237 6.64 -1.41 -5.08
N VAL A 238 5.59 -1.68 -4.31
CA VAL A 238 5.19 -3.06 -3.96
C VAL A 238 4.76 -3.89 -5.16
N LEU A 239 4.14 -3.27 -6.16
CA LEU A 239 3.62 -3.93 -7.36
C LEU A 239 4.50 -3.74 -8.60
N GLN A 240 5.71 -3.21 -8.45
CA GLN A 240 6.68 -3.16 -9.55
C GLN A 240 7.03 -4.58 -10.00
N SER A 241 7.19 -4.75 -11.31
CA SER A 241 7.42 -6.05 -11.94
C SER A 241 8.57 -5.98 -12.95
N GLY A 242 9.01 -7.15 -13.45
CA GLY A 242 10.04 -7.23 -14.50
C GLY A 242 9.69 -6.50 -15.80
N MET A 243 8.42 -6.13 -15.99
CA MET A 243 8.02 -5.30 -17.14
C MET A 243 8.53 -3.86 -17.02
N ASP A 244 8.78 -3.38 -15.81
CA ASP A 244 9.31 -2.06 -15.53
C ASP A 244 10.85 -2.01 -15.73
N TYR A 245 11.49 -3.19 -15.83
CA TYR A 245 12.95 -3.38 -15.97
C TYR A 245 13.30 -4.37 -17.09
N PRO A 246 13.00 -4.06 -18.35
CA PRO A 246 13.14 -5.01 -19.47
C PRO A 246 14.59 -5.47 -19.76
N HIS A 247 15.59 -4.79 -19.22
CA HIS A 247 16.99 -5.10 -19.41
C HIS A 247 17.58 -6.04 -18.33
N ASP A 248 16.79 -6.44 -17.34
CA ASP A 248 17.22 -7.35 -16.28
C ASP A 248 16.24 -8.51 -16.08
N PRO A 249 16.29 -9.54 -16.95
CA PRO A 249 15.32 -10.64 -16.95
C PRO A 249 15.43 -11.58 -15.74
N HIS A 250 16.45 -11.41 -14.90
CA HIS A 250 16.69 -12.28 -13.72
C HIS A 250 16.38 -11.59 -12.39
N HIS A 251 15.88 -10.37 -12.43
CA HIS A 251 15.48 -9.68 -11.20
C HIS A 251 14.25 -10.33 -10.56
N VAL A 252 14.35 -10.59 -9.28
CA VAL A 252 13.21 -10.96 -8.43
C VAL A 252 12.61 -9.68 -7.87
N PHE A 253 11.30 -9.52 -8.00
CA PHE A 253 10.56 -8.35 -7.58
C PHE A 253 9.75 -8.64 -6.33
N VAL A 254 9.44 -7.59 -5.58
CA VAL A 254 8.53 -7.68 -4.41
C VAL A 254 7.18 -8.28 -4.79
N SER A 255 6.68 -7.90 -5.97
CA SER A 255 5.40 -8.42 -6.51
C SER A 255 5.38 -9.94 -6.71
N ASP A 256 6.54 -10.59 -6.83
CA ASP A 256 6.61 -12.04 -6.99
C ASP A 256 6.25 -12.81 -5.71
N PHE A 257 6.35 -12.14 -4.56
CA PHE A 257 6.01 -12.68 -3.24
C PHE A 257 4.60 -12.30 -2.75
N VAL A 258 3.88 -11.45 -3.50
CA VAL A 258 2.56 -10.95 -3.12
C VAL A 258 1.49 -11.96 -3.53
N ASP A 259 0.69 -12.42 -2.56
CA ASP A 259 -0.43 -13.35 -2.79
C ASP A 259 -1.72 -12.61 -3.23
N PHE A 260 -1.88 -11.36 -2.80
CA PHE A 260 -3.03 -10.54 -3.17
C PHE A 260 -2.63 -9.07 -3.32
N SER A 261 -3.02 -8.45 -4.42
CA SER A 261 -2.64 -7.08 -4.76
C SER A 261 -3.83 -6.14 -4.68
N ILE A 262 -3.64 -5.01 -4.00
CA ILE A 262 -4.60 -3.92 -3.93
C ILE A 262 -3.92 -2.67 -4.51
N TYR A 263 -4.53 -2.07 -5.51
CA TYR A 263 -4.11 -0.77 -6.03
C TYR A 263 -5.16 0.28 -5.65
N VAL A 264 -4.74 1.27 -4.88
CA VAL A 264 -5.60 2.39 -4.48
C VAL A 264 -5.39 3.53 -5.47
N ASP A 265 -6.47 3.94 -6.12
CA ASP A 265 -6.42 4.95 -7.17
C ASP A 265 -7.48 6.05 -6.96
N ALA A 266 -7.21 7.22 -7.50
CA ALA A 266 -8.14 8.34 -7.54
C ALA A 266 -7.81 9.26 -8.73
N PRO A 267 -8.78 10.07 -9.20
CA PRO A 267 -8.53 11.08 -10.21
C PRO A 267 -7.39 12.03 -9.84
N GLU A 268 -6.58 12.42 -10.82
CA GLU A 268 -5.35 13.20 -10.60
C GLU A 268 -5.60 14.55 -9.92
N ASP A 269 -6.69 15.23 -10.29
CA ASP A 269 -7.10 16.50 -9.68
C ASP A 269 -7.41 16.38 -8.19
N LEU A 270 -8.02 15.25 -7.79
CA LEU A 270 -8.25 14.93 -6.38
C LEU A 270 -6.94 14.60 -5.66
N LEU A 271 -6.06 13.81 -6.27
CA LEU A 271 -4.75 13.49 -5.70
C LEU A 271 -3.93 14.76 -5.44
N GLN A 272 -3.91 15.68 -6.41
CA GLN A 272 -3.23 16.96 -6.24
C GLN A 272 -3.82 17.78 -5.09
N SER A 273 -5.15 17.85 -5.01
CA SER A 273 -5.83 18.59 -3.95
C SER A 273 -5.58 17.97 -2.57
N TRP A 274 -5.61 16.64 -2.46
CA TRP A 274 -5.31 15.92 -1.22
C TRP A 274 -3.86 16.08 -0.80
N TYR A 275 -2.93 16.03 -1.74
CA TYR A 275 -1.51 16.24 -1.46
C TYR A 275 -1.25 17.64 -0.87
N ILE A 276 -1.85 18.68 -1.47
CA ILE A 276 -1.73 20.05 -0.99
C ILE A 276 -2.38 20.21 0.39
N ASN A 277 -3.61 19.70 0.56
CA ASN A 277 -4.32 19.78 1.84
C ASN A 277 -3.59 19.06 2.97
N ARG A 278 -3.01 17.88 2.68
CA ARG A 278 -2.16 17.15 3.62
C ARG A 278 -0.93 17.96 4.02
N PHE A 279 -0.27 18.59 3.07
CA PHE A 279 0.88 19.44 3.33
C PHE A 279 0.51 20.65 4.21
N LEU A 280 -0.63 21.30 3.96
CA LEU A 280 -1.10 22.43 4.76
C LEU A 280 -1.45 22.03 6.20
N LYS A 281 -2.06 20.86 6.39
CA LYS A 281 -2.33 20.32 7.74
C LYS A 281 -1.04 19.97 8.49
N PHE A 282 -0.05 19.39 7.82
CA PHE A 282 1.27 19.17 8.42
C PHE A 282 1.95 20.48 8.78
N ARG A 283 1.82 21.50 7.93
CA ARG A 283 2.36 22.83 8.19
C ARG A 283 1.77 23.44 9.48
N GLN A 284 0.48 23.29 9.70
CA GLN A 284 -0.21 23.78 10.91
C GLN A 284 0.09 22.95 12.16
N GLY A 285 0.54 21.72 12.02
CA GLY A 285 0.76 20.76 13.10
C GLY A 285 2.22 20.28 13.18
N ALA A 286 2.53 19.17 12.56
CA ALA A 286 3.82 18.48 12.71
C ALA A 286 5.05 19.30 12.30
N PHE A 287 4.92 20.22 11.33
CA PHE A 287 6.04 21.09 10.93
C PHE A 287 6.34 22.19 11.95
N SER A 288 5.42 22.48 12.86
CA SER A 288 5.65 23.44 13.96
C SER A 288 6.65 22.89 14.99
N ASN A 289 6.86 21.57 15.03
CA ASN A 289 7.88 20.96 15.88
C ASN A 289 9.29 21.38 15.39
N PRO A 290 10.14 21.95 16.24
CA PRO A 290 11.53 22.32 15.88
C PRO A 290 12.37 21.15 15.34
N ASP A 291 12.10 19.92 15.79
CA ASP A 291 12.80 18.71 15.36
C ASP A 291 12.30 18.19 13.99
N SER A 292 11.26 18.81 13.42
CA SER A 292 10.75 18.43 12.11
C SER A 292 11.72 18.84 11.02
N TYR A 293 12.05 17.92 10.13
CA TYR A 293 12.81 18.21 8.90
C TYR A 293 12.19 19.35 8.09
N PHE A 294 10.87 19.46 8.12
CA PHE A 294 10.10 20.47 7.38
C PHE A 294 9.76 21.72 8.20
N HIS A 295 10.38 21.94 9.37
CA HIS A 295 10.10 23.06 10.26
C HIS A 295 10.11 24.42 9.54
N ASN A 296 11.03 24.63 8.58
CA ASN A 296 11.11 25.87 7.83
C ASN A 296 9.84 26.22 7.05
N TYR A 297 9.06 25.20 6.63
CA TYR A 297 7.79 25.43 5.91
C TYR A 297 6.68 25.98 6.83
N ALA A 298 6.77 25.76 8.14
CA ALA A 298 5.81 26.33 9.08
C ALA A 298 5.87 27.85 9.11
N LYS A 299 7.03 28.46 8.80
CA LYS A 299 7.29 29.90 8.82
C LYS A 299 6.93 30.61 7.51
N LEU A 300 6.76 29.87 6.41
CA LEU A 300 6.46 30.46 5.10
C LEU A 300 5.00 30.96 5.04
N PRO A 301 4.68 32.01 4.29
CA PRO A 301 3.31 32.33 3.91
C PRO A 301 2.63 31.15 3.24
N GLU A 302 1.32 30.98 3.45
CA GLU A 302 0.58 29.84 2.90
C GLU A 302 0.67 29.76 1.38
N THR A 303 0.59 30.91 0.69
CA THR A 303 0.71 31.00 -0.77
C THR A 303 2.04 30.48 -1.31
N GLU A 304 3.15 30.78 -0.63
CA GLU A 304 4.47 30.29 -1.00
C GLU A 304 4.63 28.79 -0.68
N ALA A 305 4.10 28.37 0.46
CA ALA A 305 4.08 26.97 0.87
C ALA A 305 3.31 26.11 -0.14
N VAL A 306 2.12 26.55 -0.59
CA VAL A 306 1.32 25.89 -1.63
C VAL A 306 2.06 25.85 -2.97
N LYS A 307 2.71 26.96 -3.37
CA LYS A 307 3.50 27.01 -4.62
C LYS A 307 4.64 25.99 -4.61
N SER A 308 5.37 25.91 -3.50
CA SER A 308 6.45 24.96 -3.32
C SER A 308 5.93 23.50 -3.35
N CYS A 309 4.79 23.26 -2.69
CA CYS A 309 4.13 21.96 -2.65
C CYS A 309 3.69 21.51 -4.05
N ARG A 310 3.04 22.39 -4.83
CA ARG A 310 2.63 22.08 -6.22
C ARG A 310 3.81 21.76 -7.13
N HIS A 311 4.90 22.49 -6.99
CA HIS A 311 6.11 22.21 -7.76
C HIS A 311 6.69 20.83 -7.44
N SER A 312 6.69 20.44 -6.17
CA SER A 312 7.13 19.10 -5.73
C SER A 312 6.22 17.99 -6.23
N TYR A 313 4.90 18.23 -6.26
CA TYR A 313 3.92 17.29 -6.79
C TYR A 313 4.07 17.08 -8.30
N GLY A 314 4.16 18.16 -9.07
CA GLY A 314 4.32 18.09 -10.53
C GLY A 314 5.59 17.33 -10.96
N LYS A 315 6.69 17.46 -10.21
CA LYS A 315 7.89 16.66 -10.46
C LYS A 315 7.69 15.17 -10.22
N ARG A 316 6.81 14.79 -9.29
CA ARG A 316 6.52 13.37 -8.98
C ARG A 316 5.61 12.69 -9.98
N LEU A 317 4.94 13.46 -10.86
CA LEU A 317 4.08 12.91 -11.91
C LEU A 317 4.80 12.78 -13.26
N MET A 318 5.90 13.54 -13.46
CA MET A 318 6.60 13.59 -14.76
C MET A 318 7.78 12.60 -14.86
N ASP A 319 8.23 12.02 -13.76
CA ASP A 319 9.27 11.01 -13.66
C ASP A 319 8.68 9.61 -13.37
#